data_c200cbed3d7fe50f28e556f5ebd2e68d
#
_entry.id   c200cbed3d7fe50f28e556f5ebd2e68d
#
_cell.length_a   1.000
_cell.length_b   1.000
_cell.length_c   1.000
_cell.angle_alpha   90.00
_cell.angle_beta   90.00
_cell.angle_gamma   90.00
#
_symmetry.space_group_name_H-M   'P 1'
#
loop_
_entity.id
_entity.type
_entity.pdbx_description
1 polymer ?
#
loop_
_entity_poly.entity_id
_entity_poly.type
_entity_poly.pdbx_seq_one_letter_code
_entity_poly.pdbx_strand_id
1 'polypeptide(L)'
;MSNPTFGEKLDNVDYKTRYGVYAIIPNATKDQIILVQAPNGSWFLPGGEIEAGEDHFSALKRELIEELGFSAELGYYYGQADEYFYSRHRDTYFYNPAYLYEVTHYEKIGAPLEDFNHLAWFPVDEAIVKLKRASHKWGVDAWKTNHH
;
A
#
# COMPACT_ATOMS: atom_id res chain seq x y z
N MET A 1 -10.20 18.70 -6.30
CA MET A 1 -10.18 18.40 -4.87
C MET A 1 -8.75 18.13 -4.42
N SER A 2 -8.41 18.63 -3.25
CA SER A 2 -7.10 18.34 -2.69
C SER A 2 -7.04 16.92 -2.14
N ASN A 3 -5.86 16.33 -2.17
CA ASN A 3 -5.64 15.02 -1.61
C ASN A 3 -5.64 15.09 -0.07
N PRO A 4 -6.15 14.07 0.63
CA PRO A 4 -6.07 14.07 2.07
C PRO A 4 -4.61 13.94 2.51
N THR A 5 -4.28 14.57 3.63
CA THR A 5 -2.96 14.50 4.23
C THR A 5 -3.10 14.05 5.68
N PHE A 6 -2.36 13.02 6.04
CA PHE A 6 -2.39 12.41 7.37
C PHE A 6 -1.05 12.60 8.07
N GLY A 7 -1.08 12.46 9.39
CA GLY A 7 0.10 12.65 10.20
C GLY A 7 0.37 14.12 10.48
N GLU A 8 1.25 14.37 11.42
CA GLU A 8 1.61 15.72 11.82
C GLU A 8 2.94 16.12 11.20
N LYS A 9 2.93 17.23 10.45
CA LYS A 9 4.17 17.81 9.95
C LYS A 9 4.79 18.67 11.03
N LEU A 10 5.92 18.22 11.54
CA LEU A 10 6.66 18.95 12.58
C LEU A 10 7.50 20.07 11.95
N ASP A 11 7.61 21.20 12.69
CA ASP A 11 8.47 22.30 12.28
C ASP A 11 9.95 21.92 12.49
N ASN A 12 10.82 22.48 11.69
CA ASN A 12 12.27 22.30 11.80
C ASN A 12 12.73 20.84 11.64
N VAL A 13 11.96 20.04 10.92
CA VAL A 13 12.30 18.66 10.60
C VAL A 13 12.44 18.54 9.09
N ASP A 14 13.52 17.90 8.65
CA ASP A 14 13.72 17.59 7.23
C ASP A 14 13.00 16.29 6.90
N TYR A 15 12.05 16.36 5.95
CA TYR A 15 11.32 15.21 5.49
C TYR A 15 11.88 14.74 4.16
N LYS A 16 12.17 13.43 4.09
CA LYS A 16 12.51 12.79 2.83
C LYS A 16 11.22 12.40 2.13
N THR A 17 11.04 12.83 0.89
CA THR A 17 9.87 12.45 0.10
C THR A 17 10.06 11.04 -0.43
N ARG A 18 9.05 10.20 -0.21
CA ARG A 18 9.03 8.83 -0.69
C ARG A 18 7.69 8.57 -1.38
N TYR A 19 7.70 8.55 -2.70
CA TYR A 19 6.51 8.24 -3.48
C TYR A 19 6.25 6.76 -3.42
N GLY A 20 5.03 6.37 -3.07
CA GLY A 20 4.65 4.98 -2.95
C GLY A 20 3.40 4.65 -3.76
N VAL A 21 3.31 3.40 -4.22
CA VAL A 21 2.15 2.89 -4.93
C VAL A 21 1.72 1.59 -4.27
N TYR A 22 0.41 1.45 -4.02
CA TYR A 22 -0.13 0.36 -3.20
C TYR A 22 -1.39 -0.21 -3.83
N ALA A 23 -1.64 -1.49 -3.57
CA ALA A 23 -2.74 -2.23 -4.17
C ALA A 23 -3.75 -2.68 -3.13
N ILE A 24 -5.03 -2.53 -3.48
CA ILE A 24 -6.13 -3.18 -2.77
C ILE A 24 -6.49 -4.41 -3.59
N ILE A 25 -6.19 -5.58 -3.07
CA ILE A 25 -6.36 -6.86 -3.77
C ILE A 25 -7.46 -7.65 -3.08
N PRO A 26 -8.70 -7.58 -3.60
CA PRO A 26 -9.80 -8.33 -3.00
C PRO A 26 -9.81 -9.78 -3.46
N ASN A 27 -10.44 -10.63 -2.64
CA ASN A 27 -10.76 -11.99 -3.06
C ASN A 27 -11.96 -11.97 -4.02
N ALA A 28 -12.35 -13.14 -4.54
CA ALA A 28 -13.40 -13.25 -5.55
C ALA A 28 -14.74 -12.69 -5.07
N THR A 29 -15.07 -12.83 -3.79
CA THR A 29 -16.32 -12.34 -3.22
C THR A 29 -16.23 -10.92 -2.69
N LYS A 30 -15.04 -10.32 -2.73
CA LYS A 30 -14.77 -8.94 -2.30
C LYS A 30 -15.10 -8.67 -0.82
N ASP A 31 -15.03 -9.70 0.01
CA ASP A 31 -15.21 -9.56 1.45
C ASP A 31 -13.91 -9.62 2.23
N GLN A 32 -12.81 -9.97 1.57
CA GLN A 32 -11.47 -9.97 2.17
C GLN A 32 -10.47 -9.29 1.24
N ILE A 33 -9.44 -8.72 1.83
CA ILE A 33 -8.29 -8.17 1.09
C ILE A 33 -7.00 -8.73 1.67
N ILE A 34 -5.94 -8.73 0.85
CA ILE A 34 -4.63 -9.21 1.28
C ILE A 34 -3.84 -8.08 1.91
N LEU A 35 -3.18 -8.37 3.03
CA LEU A 35 -2.23 -7.45 3.66
C LEU A 35 -0.87 -8.13 3.79
N VAL A 36 0.17 -7.31 3.92
CA VAL A 36 1.55 -7.74 4.11
C VAL A 36 2.01 -7.28 5.49
N GLN A 37 2.58 -8.20 6.26
CA GLN A 37 3.13 -7.89 7.58
C GLN A 37 4.65 -7.76 7.49
N ALA A 38 5.16 -6.62 7.92
CA ALA A 38 6.61 -6.38 8.02
C ALA A 38 7.19 -7.15 9.22
N PRO A 39 8.52 -7.33 9.27
CA PRO A 39 9.16 -8.04 10.39
C PRO A 39 8.87 -7.45 11.76
N ASN A 40 8.57 -6.15 11.85
CA ASN A 40 8.21 -5.49 13.12
C ASN A 40 6.77 -5.73 13.55
N GLY A 41 5.99 -6.50 12.79
CA GLY A 41 4.60 -6.81 13.09
C GLY A 41 3.57 -5.87 12.50
N SER A 42 3.97 -4.77 11.89
CA SER A 42 3.04 -3.80 11.30
C SER A 42 2.49 -4.32 9.98
N TRP A 43 1.22 -4.02 9.71
CA TRP A 43 0.52 -4.43 8.50
C TRP A 43 0.37 -3.29 7.51
N PHE A 44 0.54 -3.59 6.24
CA PHE A 44 0.47 -2.62 5.14
C PHE A 44 -0.27 -3.21 3.94
N LEU A 45 -0.77 -2.34 3.07
CA LEU A 45 -1.18 -2.79 1.74
C LEU A 45 0.05 -3.25 0.96
N PRO A 46 -0.10 -4.24 0.07
CA PRO A 46 0.99 -4.61 -0.84
C PRO A 46 1.38 -3.43 -1.72
N GLY A 47 2.65 -3.31 -2.00
CA GLY A 47 3.20 -2.22 -2.79
C GLY A 47 4.50 -1.71 -2.20
N GLY A 48 4.91 -0.53 -2.60
CA GLY A 48 6.13 0.05 -2.09
C GLY A 48 6.56 1.30 -2.84
N GLU A 49 7.84 1.61 -2.73
CA GLU A 49 8.41 2.82 -3.28
C GLU A 49 8.47 2.80 -4.81
N ILE A 50 8.07 3.91 -5.42
CA ILE A 50 8.27 4.15 -6.85
C ILE A 50 9.72 4.59 -7.04
N GLU A 51 10.48 3.80 -7.78
CA GLU A 51 11.89 4.11 -8.06
C GLU A 51 12.02 5.08 -9.22
N ALA A 52 13.18 5.72 -9.32
CA ALA A 52 13.44 6.70 -10.36
C ALA A 52 13.22 6.08 -11.75
N GLY A 53 12.46 6.77 -12.61
CA GLY A 53 12.18 6.32 -13.96
C GLY A 53 10.99 5.37 -14.09
N GLU A 54 10.40 4.94 -12.98
CA GLU A 54 9.21 4.10 -13.02
C GLU A 54 7.94 4.94 -13.05
N ASP A 55 6.94 4.48 -13.81
CA ASP A 55 5.57 4.96 -13.63
C ASP A 55 4.86 4.10 -12.58
N HIS A 56 3.61 4.44 -12.25
CA HIS A 56 2.84 3.70 -11.24
C HIS A 56 2.67 2.23 -11.62
N PHE A 57 2.39 1.96 -12.90
CA PHE A 57 2.15 0.59 -13.36
C PHE A 57 3.40 -0.27 -13.20
N SER A 58 4.54 0.23 -13.67
CA SER A 58 5.80 -0.50 -13.59
C SER A 58 6.21 -0.75 -12.15
N ALA A 59 6.08 0.27 -11.30
CA ALA A 59 6.44 0.17 -9.89
C ALA A 59 5.56 -0.84 -9.16
N LEU A 60 4.24 -0.75 -9.32
CA LEU A 60 3.34 -1.65 -8.60
C LEU A 60 3.47 -3.08 -9.08
N LYS A 61 3.60 -3.30 -10.40
CA LYS A 61 3.83 -4.65 -10.92
C LYS A 61 5.09 -5.26 -10.37
N ARG A 62 6.18 -4.49 -10.33
CA ARG A 62 7.45 -4.95 -9.75
C ARG A 62 7.29 -5.31 -8.27
N GLU A 63 6.66 -4.42 -7.49
CA GLU A 63 6.46 -4.65 -6.06
C GLU A 63 5.62 -5.90 -5.79
N LEU A 64 4.55 -6.13 -6.56
CA LEU A 64 3.69 -7.29 -6.36
C LEU A 64 4.39 -8.60 -6.70
N ILE A 65 5.29 -8.59 -7.68
CA ILE A 65 6.13 -9.76 -7.96
C ILE A 65 7.10 -10.01 -6.80
N GLU A 66 7.76 -8.96 -6.31
CA GLU A 66 8.73 -9.07 -5.22
C GLU A 66 8.08 -9.54 -3.92
N GLU A 67 6.96 -8.93 -3.54
CA GLU A 67 6.33 -9.20 -2.25
C GLU A 67 5.44 -10.44 -2.25
N LEU A 68 4.70 -10.67 -3.33
CA LEU A 68 3.65 -11.69 -3.38
C LEU A 68 3.92 -12.82 -4.37
N GLY A 69 4.81 -12.59 -5.34
CA GLY A 69 4.97 -13.50 -6.46
C GLY A 69 3.78 -13.45 -7.43
N PHE A 70 3.09 -12.31 -7.49
CA PHE A 70 1.91 -12.13 -8.33
C PHE A 70 2.26 -11.31 -9.57
N SER A 71 1.83 -11.80 -10.74
CA SER A 71 1.71 -10.98 -11.93
C SER A 71 0.31 -10.37 -11.90
N ALA A 72 0.20 -9.07 -12.05
CA ALA A 72 -1.05 -8.37 -11.82
C ALA A 72 -1.32 -7.31 -12.87
N GLU A 73 -2.62 -7.05 -13.09
CA GLU A 73 -3.08 -5.93 -13.89
C GLU A 73 -3.69 -4.89 -12.98
N LEU A 74 -3.33 -3.62 -13.17
CA LEU A 74 -3.89 -2.53 -12.40
C LEU A 74 -5.31 -2.23 -12.86
N GLY A 75 -6.20 -2.09 -11.87
CA GLY A 75 -7.58 -1.71 -12.11
C GLY A 75 -7.81 -0.23 -11.78
N TYR A 76 -8.87 0.03 -11.05
CA TYR A 76 -9.32 1.39 -10.76
C TYR A 76 -8.35 2.13 -9.86
N TYR A 77 -8.11 3.41 -10.19
CA TYR A 77 -7.30 4.31 -9.38
C TYR A 77 -8.18 5.09 -8.40
N TYR A 78 -7.92 4.93 -7.10
CA TYR A 78 -8.72 5.59 -6.07
C TYR A 78 -8.22 6.98 -5.69
N GLY A 79 -6.99 7.29 -6.02
CA GLY A 79 -6.44 8.60 -5.75
C GLY A 79 -5.18 8.56 -4.92
N GLN A 80 -4.76 9.74 -4.50
CA GLN A 80 -3.56 9.97 -3.73
C GLN A 80 -3.92 10.40 -2.31
N ALA A 81 -3.25 9.79 -1.34
CA ALA A 81 -3.33 10.21 0.05
C ALA A 81 -1.91 10.37 0.56
N ASP A 82 -1.62 11.50 1.20
CA ASP A 82 -0.28 11.80 1.67
C ASP A 82 -0.17 11.56 3.17
N GLU A 83 1.00 11.15 3.61
CA GLU A 83 1.22 10.90 5.04
C GLU A 83 2.60 11.33 5.47
N TYR A 84 2.67 12.04 6.62
CA TYR A 84 3.92 12.35 7.31
C TYR A 84 4.12 11.35 8.42
N PHE A 85 5.31 10.75 8.50
CA PHE A 85 5.62 9.83 9.59
C PHE A 85 7.12 9.73 9.82
N TYR A 86 7.47 9.26 11.02
CA TYR A 86 8.85 8.94 11.35
C TYR A 86 9.03 7.42 11.27
N SER A 87 10.05 6.97 10.55
CA SER A 87 10.42 5.56 10.46
C SER A 87 11.54 5.28 11.46
N ARG A 88 11.23 4.52 12.50
CA ARG A 88 12.24 4.13 13.51
C ARG A 88 13.32 3.24 12.91
N HIS A 89 12.91 2.35 12.01
CA HIS A 89 13.81 1.42 11.33
C HIS A 89 14.87 2.16 10.51
N ARG A 90 14.48 3.23 9.83
CA ARG A 90 15.37 4.03 8.97
C ARG A 90 15.90 5.28 9.64
N ASP A 91 15.43 5.57 10.85
CA ASP A 91 15.74 6.80 11.58
C ASP A 91 15.58 8.04 10.67
N THR A 92 14.44 8.12 10.02
CA THR A 92 14.16 9.13 9.00
C THR A 92 12.72 9.59 9.08
N TYR A 93 12.51 10.89 8.94
CA TYR A 93 11.17 11.45 8.76
C TYR A 93 10.82 11.42 7.28
N PHE A 94 9.64 10.89 6.97
CA PHE A 94 9.16 10.76 5.60
C PHE A 94 7.91 11.58 5.33
N TYR A 95 7.85 12.16 4.13
CA TYR A 95 6.64 12.63 3.50
C TYR A 95 6.33 11.62 2.38
N ASN A 96 5.22 10.90 2.54
CA ASN A 96 4.90 9.76 1.67
C ASN A 96 3.59 10.00 0.90
N PRO A 97 3.65 10.55 -0.32
CA PRO A 97 2.51 10.51 -1.22
C PRO A 97 2.25 9.07 -1.63
N ALA A 98 1.05 8.57 -1.36
CA ALA A 98 0.66 7.20 -1.65
C ALA A 98 -0.43 7.18 -2.72
N TYR A 99 -0.24 6.36 -3.75
CA TYR A 99 -1.16 6.20 -4.86
C TYR A 99 -1.84 4.83 -4.75
N LEU A 100 -3.18 4.82 -4.72
CA LEU A 100 -3.97 3.65 -4.35
C LEU A 100 -4.73 3.10 -5.56
N TYR A 101 -4.48 1.83 -5.89
CA TYR A 101 -5.09 1.13 -7.02
C TYR A 101 -5.78 -0.14 -6.58
N GLU A 102 -6.88 -0.49 -7.26
CA GLU A 102 -7.46 -1.82 -7.13
C GLU A 102 -6.72 -2.78 -8.06
N VAL A 103 -6.50 -4.02 -7.60
CA VAL A 103 -5.99 -5.10 -8.42
C VAL A 103 -6.94 -6.29 -8.30
N THR A 104 -7.68 -6.57 -9.35
CA THR A 104 -8.65 -7.69 -9.37
C THR A 104 -8.19 -8.85 -10.25
N HIS A 105 -7.28 -8.58 -11.19
CA HIS A 105 -6.73 -9.59 -12.08
C HIS A 105 -5.29 -9.84 -11.71
N TYR A 106 -5.03 -11.01 -11.13
CA TYR A 106 -3.68 -11.39 -10.73
C TYR A 106 -3.51 -12.90 -10.84
N GLU A 107 -2.27 -13.32 -11.03
CA GLU A 107 -1.90 -14.72 -11.17
C GLU A 107 -0.63 -14.96 -10.36
N LYS A 108 -0.62 -16.02 -9.59
CA LYS A 108 0.59 -16.41 -8.86
C LYS A 108 1.57 -17.03 -9.86
N ILE A 109 2.72 -16.39 -10.05
CA ILE A 109 3.72 -16.84 -11.00
C ILE A 109 4.94 -17.48 -10.33
N GLY A 110 5.04 -17.39 -9.02
CA GLY A 110 6.15 -17.97 -8.27
C GLY A 110 6.07 -17.66 -6.80
N ALA A 111 7.12 -18.00 -6.07
CA ALA A 111 7.26 -17.60 -4.69
C ALA A 111 7.64 -16.12 -4.60
N PRO A 112 7.29 -15.44 -3.49
CA PRO A 112 7.77 -14.07 -3.28
C PRO A 112 9.30 -14.03 -3.30
N LEU A 113 9.86 -13.00 -3.90
CA LEU A 113 11.30 -12.77 -3.88
C LEU A 113 11.76 -12.30 -2.51
N GLU A 114 10.88 -11.60 -1.78
CA GLU A 114 11.09 -11.20 -0.40
C GLU A 114 10.40 -12.21 0.51
N ASP A 115 11.17 -12.95 1.31
CA ASP A 115 10.64 -14.02 2.16
C ASP A 115 10.51 -13.63 3.62
N PHE A 116 10.85 -12.38 3.97
CA PHE A 116 10.80 -11.89 5.35
C PHE A 116 9.46 -11.25 5.73
N ASN A 117 8.52 -11.11 4.77
CA ASN A 117 7.19 -10.59 5.02
C ASN A 117 6.18 -11.71 5.07
N HIS A 118 5.14 -11.53 5.89
CA HIS A 118 4.01 -12.44 5.94
C HIS A 118 2.84 -11.87 5.15
N LEU A 119 2.09 -12.76 4.51
CA LEU A 119 0.89 -12.40 3.76
C LEU A 119 -0.32 -13.00 4.46
N ALA A 120 -1.42 -12.26 4.52
CA ALA A 120 -2.67 -12.82 5.03
C ALA A 120 -3.88 -12.12 4.43
N TRP A 121 -4.96 -12.86 4.31
CA TRP A 121 -6.27 -12.33 3.92
C TRP A 121 -7.05 -11.95 5.17
N PHE A 122 -7.65 -10.77 5.15
CA PHE A 122 -8.46 -10.30 6.27
C PHE A 122 -9.81 -9.80 5.77
N PRO A 123 -10.89 -10.00 6.55
CA PRO A 123 -12.13 -9.27 6.31
C PRO A 123 -11.85 -7.77 6.21
N VAL A 124 -12.53 -7.09 5.32
CA VAL A 124 -12.22 -5.69 4.98
C VAL A 124 -12.19 -4.79 6.24
N ASP A 125 -13.17 -4.91 7.11
CA ASP A 125 -13.22 -4.06 8.31
C ASP A 125 -12.06 -4.37 9.28
N GLU A 126 -11.68 -5.63 9.39
CA GLU A 126 -10.52 -6.02 10.20
C GLU A 126 -9.22 -5.50 9.59
N ALA A 127 -9.11 -5.57 8.27
CA ALA A 127 -7.93 -5.05 7.55
C ALA A 127 -7.74 -3.55 7.82
N ILE A 128 -8.83 -2.78 7.79
CA ILE A 128 -8.77 -1.34 8.05
C ILE A 128 -8.22 -1.08 9.46
N VAL A 129 -8.65 -1.85 10.44
CA VAL A 129 -8.16 -1.71 11.82
C VAL A 129 -6.68 -2.05 11.93
N LYS A 130 -6.23 -3.10 11.22
CA LYS A 130 -4.85 -3.59 11.31
C LYS A 130 -3.84 -2.70 10.57
N LEU A 131 -4.25 -1.99 9.55
CA LEU A 131 -3.33 -1.20 8.74
C LEU A 131 -2.63 -0.13 9.58
N LYS A 132 -1.31 -0.05 9.41
CA LYS A 132 -0.46 0.92 10.12
C LYS A 132 -0.65 2.33 9.58
N ARG A 133 -0.78 2.49 8.24
CA ARG A 133 -0.79 3.79 7.60
C ARG A 133 -2.21 4.32 7.40
N ALA A 134 -2.43 5.55 7.80
CA ALA A 134 -3.71 6.22 7.59
C ALA A 134 -4.03 6.38 6.10
N SER A 135 -3.02 6.62 5.26
CA SER A 135 -3.18 6.68 3.81
C SER A 135 -3.70 5.37 3.23
N HIS A 136 -3.22 4.24 3.74
CA HIS A 136 -3.71 2.91 3.32
C HIS A 136 -5.15 2.68 3.77
N LYS A 137 -5.48 3.07 5.00
CA LYS A 137 -6.87 3.00 5.51
C LYS A 137 -7.81 3.80 4.62
N TRP A 138 -7.39 5.01 4.24
CA TRP A 138 -8.16 5.86 3.36
C TRP A 138 -8.44 5.18 2.01
N GLY A 139 -7.43 4.51 1.45
CA GLY A 139 -7.58 3.79 0.19
C GLY A 139 -8.58 2.65 0.28
N VAL A 140 -8.51 1.86 1.35
CA VAL A 140 -9.45 0.76 1.57
C VAL A 140 -10.86 1.28 1.79
N ASP A 141 -11.02 2.38 2.54
CA ASP A 141 -12.32 3.02 2.74
C ASP A 141 -12.91 3.50 1.40
N ALA A 142 -12.10 4.12 0.55
CA ALA A 142 -12.52 4.57 -0.76
C ALA A 142 -12.97 3.39 -1.63
N TRP A 143 -12.21 2.30 -1.62
CA TRP A 143 -12.54 1.07 -2.34
C TRP A 143 -13.86 0.47 -1.83
N LYS A 144 -14.00 0.36 -0.51
CA LYS A 144 -15.20 -0.18 0.13
C LYS A 144 -16.44 0.61 -0.24
N THR A 145 -16.35 1.94 -0.21
CA THR A 145 -17.47 2.83 -0.51
C THR A 145 -17.91 2.69 -1.96
N ASN A 146 -16.98 2.49 -2.89
CA ASN A 146 -17.26 2.44 -4.32
C ASN A 146 -17.66 1.06 -4.83
N HIS A 147 -17.51 0.00 -4.01
CA HIS A 147 -17.75 -1.39 -4.44
C HIS A 147 -18.87 -2.09 -3.67
N HIS A 148 -19.62 -1.36 -2.89
CA HIS A 148 -20.69 -1.93 -2.07
C HIS A 148 -22.00 -1.19 -2.17
#